data_8d88ae0a4f5eec93d2ffc432795c1acf
#
_entry.id   8d88ae0a4f5eec93d2ffc432795c1acf
#
_cell.length_a   1.000
_cell.length_b   1.000
_cell.length_c   1.000
_cell.angle_alpha   90.00
_cell.angle_beta   90.00
_cell.angle_gamma   90.00
#
_symmetry.space_group_name_H-M   'P 1'
#
loop_
_entity.id
_entity.type
_entity.pdbx_description
1 polymer ?
#
loop_
_entity_poly.entity_id
_entity_poly.type
_entity_poly.pdbx_seq_one_letter_code
_entity_poly.pdbx_strand_id
1 'polypeptide(L)'
;MGWADSAIETLRTGSKAVIRPHGGSMRPRVLSGAEVTLEPANASSVEVGDIVLCRVSGNVYLHLVKATEGAGPDRRVLIGNNRGGVNGWTKAVYGRAIEIRNP
;
A
#
# COMPACT_ATOMS: atom_id res chain seq x y z
N MET A 1 7.00 -17.58 -0.85
CA MET A 1 7.18 -16.32 -0.10
C MET A 1 6.86 -15.14 -0.99
N GLY A 2 6.14 -14.19 -0.47
CA GLY A 2 5.78 -12.99 -1.19
C GLY A 2 6.92 -11.96 -1.15
N TRP A 3 6.95 -11.09 -2.16
CA TRP A 3 7.98 -10.06 -2.32
C TRP A 3 8.02 -9.05 -1.16
N ALA A 4 6.93 -8.89 -0.42
CA ALA A 4 6.80 -7.93 0.66
C ALA A 4 6.60 -8.56 2.04
N ASP A 5 6.75 -9.88 2.18
CA ASP A 5 6.49 -10.56 3.45
C ASP A 5 7.32 -10.02 4.60
N SER A 6 8.60 -9.77 4.35
CA SER A 6 9.50 -9.23 5.37
C SER A 6 9.06 -7.82 5.81
N ALA A 7 8.65 -6.98 4.86
CA ALA A 7 8.17 -5.63 5.16
C ALA A 7 6.86 -5.67 5.97
N ILE A 8 5.95 -6.56 5.61
CA ILE A 8 4.68 -6.73 6.34
C ILE A 8 4.97 -7.10 7.79
N GLU A 9 5.88 -8.04 8.01
CA GLU A 9 6.23 -8.44 9.37
C GLU A 9 6.86 -7.30 10.17
N THR A 10 7.75 -6.54 9.55
CA THR A 10 8.37 -5.37 10.17
C THR A 10 7.30 -4.34 10.57
N LEU A 11 6.36 -4.06 9.67
CA LEU A 11 5.27 -3.11 9.92
C LEU A 11 4.37 -3.58 11.06
N ARG A 12 4.12 -4.89 11.16
CA ARG A 12 3.29 -5.46 12.24
C ARG A 12 3.91 -5.25 13.61
N THR A 13 5.22 -5.17 13.70
CA THR A 13 5.92 -4.91 14.97
C THR A 13 5.94 -3.42 15.34
N GLY A 14 5.37 -2.55 14.51
CA GLY A 14 5.31 -1.13 14.76
C GLY A 14 6.49 -0.34 14.19
N SER A 15 7.35 -0.98 13.41
CA SER A 15 8.54 -0.35 12.83
C SER A 15 8.32 0.04 11.38
N LYS A 16 9.06 1.06 10.92
CA LYS A 16 9.09 1.44 9.51
C LYS A 16 9.78 0.36 8.69
N ALA A 17 9.38 0.23 7.43
CA ALA A 17 9.97 -0.71 6.50
C ALA A 17 10.31 -0.03 5.19
N VAL A 18 11.30 -0.55 4.47
CA VAL A 18 11.68 -0.05 3.15
C VAL A 18 11.49 -1.18 2.14
N ILE A 19 10.84 -0.86 1.03
CA ILE A 19 10.64 -1.83 -0.06
C ILE A 19 11.12 -1.23 -1.38
N ARG A 20 11.38 -2.09 -2.36
CA ARG A 20 11.77 -1.71 -3.72
C ARG A 20 10.84 -2.41 -4.71
N PRO A 21 9.64 -1.86 -4.95
CA PRO A 21 8.69 -2.49 -5.87
C PRO A 21 9.19 -2.42 -7.32
N HIS A 22 8.76 -3.39 -8.11
CA HIS A 22 9.04 -3.44 -9.54
C HIS A 22 7.73 -3.43 -10.31
N GLY A 23 7.78 -2.90 -11.56
CA GLY A 23 6.61 -2.82 -12.42
C GLY A 23 6.18 -1.36 -12.65
N GLY A 24 5.17 -1.17 -13.50
CA GLY A 24 4.76 0.16 -13.95
C GLY A 24 3.39 0.62 -13.50
N SER A 25 2.71 -0.11 -12.61
CA SER A 25 1.32 0.18 -12.24
C SER A 25 1.15 1.51 -11.50
N MET A 26 2.20 2.01 -10.89
CA MET A 26 2.16 3.27 -10.11
C MET A 26 2.92 4.42 -10.76
N ARG A 27 3.32 4.26 -12.03
CA ARG A 27 3.98 5.33 -12.76
C ARG A 27 3.04 6.52 -12.94
N PRO A 28 3.55 7.75 -12.90
CA PRO A 28 4.94 8.14 -12.66
C PRO A 28 5.29 8.35 -11.17
N ARG A 29 4.35 8.13 -10.26
CA ARG A 29 4.57 8.41 -8.83
C ARG A 29 5.60 7.47 -8.21
N VAL A 30 5.53 6.18 -8.57
CA VAL A 30 6.47 5.17 -8.12
C VAL A 30 6.99 4.44 -9.34
N LEU A 31 8.29 4.56 -9.62
CA LEU A 31 8.93 3.89 -10.74
C LEU A 31 9.48 2.54 -10.29
N SER A 32 9.65 1.62 -11.25
CA SER A 32 10.26 0.32 -10.96
C SER A 32 11.65 0.51 -10.34
N GLY A 33 11.90 -0.18 -9.23
CA GLY A 33 13.15 -0.05 -8.50
C GLY A 33 13.22 1.12 -7.53
N ALA A 34 12.15 1.90 -7.38
CA ALA A 34 12.08 2.97 -6.40
C ALA A 34 12.28 2.44 -4.99
N GLU A 35 12.87 3.25 -4.12
CA GLU A 35 12.96 2.96 -2.70
C GLU A 35 11.78 3.63 -1.99
N VAL A 36 10.91 2.84 -1.39
CA VAL A 36 9.70 3.34 -0.73
C VAL A 36 9.78 3.03 0.76
N THR A 37 9.72 4.08 1.57
CA THR A 37 9.67 3.93 3.02
C THR A 37 8.22 3.95 3.47
N LEU A 38 7.86 2.95 4.27
CA LEU A 38 6.51 2.75 4.79
C LEU A 38 6.50 2.93 6.30
N GLU A 39 5.43 3.54 6.81
CA GLU A 39 5.11 3.51 8.24
C GLU A 39 3.94 2.56 8.46
N PRO A 40 3.82 1.98 9.68
CA PRO A 40 2.66 1.15 10.00
C PRO A 40 1.36 1.91 9.81
N ALA A 41 0.38 1.27 9.20
CA ALA A 41 -0.94 1.86 8.98
C ALA A 41 -1.98 0.75 8.84
N ASN A 42 -3.24 1.11 9.01
CA ASN A 42 -4.35 0.20 8.81
C ASN A 42 -5.47 0.90 8.03
N ALA A 43 -6.54 0.17 7.70
CA ALA A 43 -7.62 0.71 6.87
C ALA A 43 -8.32 1.91 7.52
N SER A 44 -8.27 2.05 8.85
CA SER A 44 -8.91 3.19 9.53
C SER A 44 -8.04 4.44 9.62
N SER A 45 -6.75 4.33 9.29
CA SER A 45 -5.82 5.47 9.40
C SER A 45 -5.39 6.07 8.06
N VAL A 46 -5.72 5.44 6.93
CA VAL A 46 -5.33 5.93 5.60
C VAL A 46 -6.48 6.66 4.92
N GLU A 47 -6.13 7.54 3.97
CA GLU A 47 -7.08 8.36 3.25
C GLU A 47 -6.91 8.24 1.75
N VAL A 48 -7.91 8.71 1.00
CA VAL A 48 -7.85 8.74 -0.46
C VAL A 48 -6.59 9.48 -0.92
N GLY A 49 -5.86 8.88 -1.85
CA GLY A 49 -4.60 9.42 -2.37
C GLY A 49 -3.36 8.84 -1.71
N ASP A 50 -3.49 8.17 -0.56
CA ASP A 50 -2.36 7.52 0.07
C ASP A 50 -1.90 6.32 -0.77
N ILE A 51 -0.59 6.10 -0.78
CA ILE A 51 0.01 4.90 -1.38
C ILE A 51 0.26 3.92 -0.23
N VAL A 52 -0.33 2.74 -0.33
CA VAL A 52 -0.35 1.78 0.77
C VAL A 52 0.14 0.40 0.34
N LEU A 53 0.77 -0.30 1.27
CA LEU A 53 1.06 -1.72 1.14
C LEU A 53 -0.15 -2.46 1.71
N CYS A 54 -0.80 -3.27 0.87
CA CYS A 54 -2.09 -3.89 1.21
C CYS A 54 -2.23 -5.25 0.55
N ARG A 55 -3.26 -5.98 0.97
CA ARG A 55 -3.61 -7.27 0.36
C ARG A 55 -5.06 -7.20 -0.12
N VAL A 56 -5.29 -7.55 -1.38
CA VAL A 56 -6.62 -7.63 -1.98
C VAL A 56 -6.76 -8.99 -2.64
N SER A 57 -7.79 -9.74 -2.30
CA SER A 57 -8.07 -11.06 -2.87
C SER A 57 -6.85 -11.99 -2.86
N GLY A 58 -6.08 -11.95 -1.77
CA GLY A 58 -4.90 -12.80 -1.59
C GLY A 58 -3.60 -12.27 -2.19
N ASN A 59 -3.62 -11.18 -2.93
CA ASN A 59 -2.44 -10.61 -3.56
C ASN A 59 -1.99 -9.33 -2.84
N VAL A 60 -0.69 -9.15 -2.73
CA VAL A 60 -0.09 -7.97 -2.09
C VAL A 60 0.24 -6.91 -3.15
N TYR A 61 -0.17 -5.69 -2.89
CA TYR A 61 0.06 -4.55 -3.78
C TYR A 61 0.62 -3.36 -3.01
N LEU A 62 1.42 -2.54 -3.70
CA LEU A 62 1.71 -1.17 -3.30
C LEU A 62 0.94 -0.28 -4.27
N HIS A 63 -0.28 0.12 -3.88
CA HIS A 63 -1.19 0.84 -4.75
C HIS A 63 -1.88 1.99 -4.01
N LEU A 64 -2.74 2.73 -4.73
CA LEU A 64 -3.45 3.90 -4.22
C LEU A 64 -4.75 3.53 -3.51
N VAL A 65 -5.06 4.30 -2.48
CA VAL A 65 -6.40 4.33 -1.92
C VAL A 65 -7.25 5.24 -2.82
N LYS A 66 -8.25 4.65 -3.47
CA LYS A 66 -9.15 5.34 -4.41
C LYS A 66 -10.41 5.86 -3.73
N ALA A 67 -10.89 5.16 -2.70
CA ALA A 67 -12.10 5.50 -1.97
C ALA A 67 -12.05 4.85 -0.59
N THR A 68 -12.86 5.35 0.33
CA THR A 68 -13.00 4.78 1.65
C THR A 68 -14.49 4.59 1.96
N GLU A 69 -14.81 3.59 2.79
CA GLU A 69 -16.18 3.29 3.18
C GLU A 69 -16.20 2.79 4.62
N GLY A 70 -17.13 3.30 5.41
CA GLY A 70 -17.28 2.91 6.80
C GLY A 70 -16.38 3.69 7.74
N ALA A 71 -16.35 3.27 8.99
CA ALA A 71 -15.59 3.91 10.05
C ALA A 71 -15.07 2.89 11.05
N GLY A 72 -13.99 3.25 11.75
CA GLY A 72 -13.40 2.43 12.79
C GLY A 72 -12.93 1.07 12.25
N PRO A 73 -13.11 -0.01 13.03
CA PRO A 73 -12.61 -1.33 12.61
C PRO A 73 -13.34 -1.92 11.40
N ASP A 74 -14.50 -1.37 11.02
CA ASP A 74 -15.25 -1.83 9.86
C ASP A 74 -14.90 -1.05 8.59
N ARG A 75 -14.06 -0.03 8.70
CA ARG A 75 -13.67 0.79 7.53
C ARG A 75 -12.87 -0.05 6.55
N ARG A 76 -13.22 0.09 5.27
CA ARG A 76 -12.50 -0.55 4.18
C ARG A 76 -12.12 0.48 3.12
N VAL A 77 -11.14 0.15 2.32
CA VAL A 77 -10.60 1.05 1.30
C VAL A 77 -10.63 0.37 -0.07
N LEU A 78 -10.91 1.16 -1.09
CA LEU A 78 -10.85 0.70 -2.47
C LEU A 78 -9.43 0.93 -2.98
N ILE A 79 -8.80 -0.13 -3.45
CA ILE A 79 -7.41 -0.12 -3.90
C ILE A 79 -7.36 -0.12 -5.43
N GLY A 80 -6.51 0.70 -5.99
CA GLY A 80 -6.29 0.75 -7.43
C GLY A 80 -4.91 1.29 -7.77
N ASN A 81 -4.54 1.19 -9.04
CA ASN A 81 -3.26 1.69 -9.52
C ASN A 81 -3.36 3.14 -9.99
N ASN A 82 -2.21 3.73 -10.35
CA ASN A 82 -2.15 5.12 -10.80
C ASN A 82 -2.50 5.27 -12.29
N ARG A 83 -3.01 4.21 -12.92
CA ARG A 83 -3.35 4.17 -14.34
C ARG A 83 -4.85 3.88 -14.58
N GLY A 84 -5.66 4.06 -13.53
CA GLY A 84 -7.11 3.88 -13.61
C GLY A 84 -7.63 2.48 -13.30
N GLY A 85 -6.74 1.50 -13.06
CA GLY A 85 -7.16 0.16 -12.68
C GLY A 85 -7.61 0.08 -11.23
N VAL A 86 -8.54 -0.83 -10.94
CA VAL A 86 -9.08 -1.06 -9.60
C VAL A 86 -8.87 -2.52 -9.21
N ASN A 87 -8.31 -2.74 -8.02
CA ASN A 87 -8.07 -4.09 -7.49
C ASN A 87 -9.25 -4.59 -6.65
N GLY A 88 -9.88 -3.71 -5.88
CA GLY A 88 -11.03 -4.07 -5.05
C GLY A 88 -10.98 -3.45 -3.67
N TRP A 89 -11.98 -3.76 -2.86
CA TRP A 89 -12.09 -3.31 -1.48
C TRP A 89 -11.33 -4.23 -0.54
N THR A 90 -10.70 -3.66 0.50
CA THR A 90 -9.99 -4.45 1.48
C THR A 90 -9.93 -3.72 2.83
N LYS A 91 -9.76 -4.52 3.89
CA LYS A 91 -9.39 -4.03 5.23
C LYS A 91 -7.93 -4.34 5.53
N ALA A 92 -7.25 -5.10 4.67
CA ALA A 92 -5.89 -5.57 4.91
C ALA A 92 -4.86 -4.55 4.40
N VAL A 93 -4.67 -3.49 5.17
CA VAL A 93 -3.66 -2.47 4.95
C VAL A 93 -2.57 -2.63 6.01
N TYR A 94 -1.32 -2.66 5.58
CA TYR A 94 -0.17 -2.90 6.47
C TYR A 94 0.66 -1.65 6.72
N GLY A 95 0.80 -0.80 5.71
CA GLY A 95 1.62 0.39 5.83
C GLY A 95 1.27 1.44 4.79
N ARG A 96 1.73 2.67 5.04
CA ARG A 96 1.53 3.82 4.16
C ARG A 96 2.88 4.38 3.75
N ALA A 97 3.05 4.73 2.48
CA ALA A 97 4.27 5.33 1.98
C ALA A 97 4.42 6.75 2.51
N ILE A 98 5.58 7.04 3.10
CA ILE A 98 5.92 8.35 3.63
C ILE A 98 7.09 8.98 2.88
N GLU A 99 7.86 8.19 2.14
CA GLU A 99 8.95 8.70 1.31
C GLU A 99 9.12 7.80 0.11
N ILE A 100 9.28 8.40 -1.06
CA ILE A 100 9.50 7.68 -2.32
C ILE A 100 10.73 8.28 -2.98
N ARG A 101 11.75 7.45 -3.22
CA ARG A 101 12.96 7.83 -3.94
C ARG A 101 13.00 7.08 -5.25
N ASN A 102 12.61 7.73 -6.33
CA ASN A 102 12.68 7.14 -7.66
C ASN A 102 14.14 7.11 -8.16
N PRO A 103 14.52 6.06 -8.93
CA PRO A 103 15.87 5.97 -9.49
C PRO A 103 16.17 7.06 -10.50
#